data_cd9a65caca422db3928cbb9f60c80ee7
#
_entry.id   cd9a65caca422db3928cbb9f60c80ee7
#
_cell.length_a   1.000
_cell.length_b   1.000
_cell.length_c   1.000
_cell.angle_alpha   90.00
_cell.angle_beta   90.00
_cell.angle_gamma   90.00
#
_symmetry.space_group_name_H-M   'P 1'
#
loop_
_entity.id
_entity.type
_entity.pdbx_description
1 polymer ?
#
loop_
_entity_poly.entity_id
_entity_poly.type
_entity_poly.pdbx_seq_one_letter_code
_entity_poly.pdbx_strand_id
1 'polypeptide(L)'
;SSAASDVYKRQLHALRGLLNTGAMLCFFYGLSITPLAQVTALSFAVPLFATLFAVLLLREIIKIRRITALLIGFFGTLVIIRPGLIDFGLGRILILSQAIIWSLALMVIKVLTRTDSSLTIAIYASIFLSPMVLIAAIPVWQSPTVYQLILMLIIATFGTIAQTLMNESLKLGETSVVMPVEFTRMIWAALFGYCFFSEVPDIFTWFGSVLIFGSTAYIAVRESKINKEKENNSAD
;
A
#
# COMPACT_ATOMS: atom_id res chain seq x y z
N SER A 1 9.92 12.62 -31.60
CA SER A 1 10.06 12.57 -30.12
C SER A 1 8.78 12.10 -29.44
N SER A 2 7.58 12.36 -29.98
CA SER A 2 6.29 11.93 -29.42
C SER A 2 6.16 10.39 -29.34
N ALA A 3 6.45 9.67 -30.43
CA ALA A 3 6.32 8.20 -30.48
C ALA A 3 7.21 7.46 -29.46
N ALA A 4 8.43 7.93 -29.23
CA ALA A 4 9.32 7.35 -28.22
C ALA A 4 8.80 7.57 -26.78
N SER A 5 8.19 8.72 -26.51
CA SER A 5 7.54 9.02 -25.23
C SER A 5 6.34 8.09 -24.99
N ASP A 6 5.53 7.83 -26.01
CA ASP A 6 4.35 6.98 -25.90
C ASP A 6 4.72 5.49 -25.71
N VAL A 7 5.78 5.02 -26.38
CA VAL A 7 6.31 3.66 -26.18
C VAL A 7 6.85 3.49 -24.77
N TYR A 8 7.59 4.46 -24.25
CA TYR A 8 8.11 4.44 -22.89
C TYR A 8 6.98 4.39 -21.84
N LYS A 9 5.91 5.18 -22.02
CA LYS A 9 4.74 5.15 -21.13
C LYS A 9 4.05 3.79 -21.13
N ARG A 10 3.83 3.20 -22.30
CA ARG A 10 3.25 1.85 -22.41
C ARG A 10 4.09 0.81 -21.70
N GLN A 11 5.41 0.89 -21.78
CA GLN A 11 6.33 0.01 -21.06
C GLN A 11 6.20 0.17 -19.55
N LEU A 12 6.07 1.41 -19.03
CA LEU A 12 5.85 1.66 -17.60
C LEU A 12 4.51 1.10 -17.13
N HIS A 13 3.44 1.24 -17.91
CA HIS A 13 2.14 0.64 -17.57
C HIS A 13 2.21 -0.90 -17.58
N ALA A 14 2.90 -1.50 -18.55
CA ALA A 14 3.11 -2.94 -18.61
C ALA A 14 3.95 -3.43 -17.42
N LEU A 15 5.06 -2.75 -17.11
CA LEU A 15 5.88 -3.05 -15.93
C LEU A 15 5.07 -2.97 -14.63
N ARG A 16 4.26 -1.92 -14.47
CA ARG A 16 3.35 -1.81 -13.33
C ARG A 16 2.36 -2.97 -13.26
N GLY A 17 1.75 -3.35 -14.39
CA GLY A 17 0.84 -4.49 -14.46
C GLY A 17 1.51 -5.78 -14.05
N LEU A 18 2.73 -6.03 -14.52
CA LEU A 18 3.54 -7.20 -14.16
C LEU A 18 3.88 -7.21 -12.67
N LEU A 19 4.36 -6.09 -12.12
CA LEU A 19 4.65 -5.96 -10.69
C LEU A 19 3.39 -6.15 -9.85
N ASN A 20 2.26 -5.57 -10.23
CA ASN A 20 0.99 -5.77 -9.53
C ASN A 20 0.56 -7.23 -9.52
N THR A 21 0.66 -7.91 -10.66
CA THR A 21 0.32 -9.33 -10.77
C THR A 21 1.21 -10.18 -9.87
N GLY A 22 2.53 -9.96 -9.92
CA GLY A 22 3.48 -10.66 -9.06
C GLY A 22 3.21 -10.43 -7.58
N ALA A 23 2.99 -9.17 -7.18
CA ALA A 23 2.65 -8.82 -5.80
C ALA A 23 1.33 -9.49 -5.35
N MET A 24 0.30 -9.45 -6.20
CA MET A 24 -1.02 -10.04 -5.91
C MET A 24 -0.94 -11.57 -5.73
N LEU A 25 -0.25 -12.27 -6.62
CA LEU A 25 -0.07 -13.72 -6.53
C LEU A 25 0.71 -14.09 -5.27
N CYS A 26 1.80 -13.39 -4.96
CA CYS A 26 2.56 -13.59 -3.73
C CYS A 26 1.69 -13.34 -2.49
N PHE A 27 0.87 -12.28 -2.50
CA PHE A 27 0.00 -11.94 -1.39
C PHE A 27 -1.06 -13.01 -1.13
N PHE A 28 -1.85 -13.37 -2.14
CA PHE A 28 -2.96 -14.32 -1.96
C PHE A 28 -2.47 -15.73 -1.67
N TYR A 29 -1.40 -16.18 -2.32
CA TYR A 29 -0.82 -17.47 -1.98
C TYR A 29 -0.18 -17.47 -0.60
N GLY A 30 0.56 -16.42 -0.23
CA GLY A 30 1.09 -16.25 1.12
C GLY A 30 -0.02 -16.20 2.18
N LEU A 31 -1.14 -15.51 1.90
CA LEU A 31 -2.31 -15.43 2.77
C LEU A 31 -2.99 -16.79 2.97
N SER A 32 -3.02 -17.65 1.94
CA SER A 32 -3.65 -18.99 2.05
C SER A 32 -2.91 -19.97 2.97
N ILE A 33 -1.61 -19.72 3.22
CA ILE A 33 -0.74 -20.61 4.00
C ILE A 33 -0.13 -19.95 5.25
N THR A 34 -0.56 -18.72 5.57
CA THR A 34 -0.02 -17.95 6.70
C THR A 34 -1.17 -17.34 7.51
N PRO A 35 -1.14 -17.39 8.85
CA PRO A 35 -2.15 -16.76 9.69
C PRO A 35 -2.31 -15.27 9.36
N LEU A 36 -3.57 -14.78 9.32
CA LEU A 36 -3.91 -13.42 8.90
C LEU A 36 -3.16 -12.33 9.68
N ALA A 37 -2.98 -12.51 10.98
CA ALA A 37 -2.24 -11.58 11.83
C ALA A 37 -0.79 -11.41 11.35
N GLN A 38 -0.13 -12.51 10.95
CA GLN A 38 1.24 -12.47 10.44
C GLN A 38 1.32 -11.84 9.05
N VAL A 39 0.36 -12.15 8.16
CA VAL A 39 0.25 -11.51 6.84
C VAL A 39 0.12 -10.01 6.98
N THR A 40 -0.77 -9.57 7.89
CA THR A 40 -0.98 -8.15 8.17
C THR A 40 0.30 -7.49 8.68
N ALA A 41 1.01 -8.15 9.63
CA ALA A 41 2.29 -7.67 10.15
C ALA A 41 3.31 -7.41 9.05
N LEU A 42 3.56 -8.44 8.27
CA LEU A 42 4.59 -8.40 7.24
C LEU A 42 4.22 -7.43 6.10
N SER A 43 2.93 -7.26 5.82
CA SER A 43 2.45 -6.27 4.83
C SER A 43 2.78 -4.82 5.22
N PHE A 44 2.94 -4.53 6.51
CA PHE A 44 3.39 -3.21 6.96
C PHE A 44 4.89 -2.94 6.68
N ALA A 45 5.63 -3.90 6.14
CA ALA A 45 6.93 -3.62 5.53
C ALA A 45 6.81 -2.79 4.23
N VAL A 46 5.65 -2.75 3.57
CA VAL A 46 5.42 -1.95 2.35
C VAL A 46 5.80 -0.48 2.53
N PRO A 47 5.30 0.27 3.52
CA PRO A 47 5.69 1.67 3.73
C PRO A 47 7.20 1.86 3.93
N LEU A 48 7.87 0.92 4.59
CA LEU A 48 9.32 0.98 4.78
C LEU A 48 10.07 0.83 3.46
N PHE A 49 9.76 -0.20 2.67
CA PHE A 49 10.36 -0.41 1.36
C PHE A 49 9.99 0.70 0.38
N ALA A 50 8.74 1.17 0.37
CA ALA A 50 8.32 2.28 -0.49
C ALA A 50 9.10 3.56 -0.18
N THR A 51 9.29 3.88 1.10
CA THR A 51 10.08 5.03 1.51
C THR A 51 11.56 4.86 1.14
N LEU A 52 12.13 3.68 1.34
CA LEU A 52 13.50 3.36 0.93
C LEU A 52 13.68 3.52 -0.59
N PHE A 53 12.79 2.96 -1.39
CA PHE A 53 12.86 3.08 -2.85
C PHE A 53 12.58 4.50 -3.35
N ALA A 54 11.76 5.29 -2.65
CA ALA A 54 11.57 6.71 -2.98
C ALA A 54 12.89 7.50 -2.87
N VAL A 55 13.70 7.22 -1.84
CA VAL A 55 15.04 7.80 -1.72
C VAL A 55 15.97 7.31 -2.82
N LEU A 56 16.06 5.98 -2.99
CA LEU A 56 17.05 5.37 -3.87
C LEU A 56 16.75 5.62 -5.35
N LEU A 57 15.48 5.52 -5.75
CA LEU A 57 15.07 5.58 -7.17
C LEU A 57 14.58 6.96 -7.59
N LEU A 58 13.83 7.64 -6.72
CA LEU A 58 13.25 8.95 -7.04
C LEU A 58 14.06 10.12 -6.47
N ARG A 59 15.10 9.83 -5.69
CA ARG A 59 15.96 10.81 -5.03
C ARG A 59 15.17 11.78 -4.14
N GLU A 60 14.08 11.29 -3.51
CA GLU A 60 13.34 12.08 -2.52
C GLU A 60 14.24 12.36 -1.31
N ILE A 61 14.28 13.63 -0.87
CA ILE A 61 15.02 14.03 0.32
C ILE A 61 14.17 13.75 1.54
N ILE A 62 14.54 12.73 2.30
CA ILE A 62 13.81 12.38 3.52
C ILE A 62 14.39 13.12 4.70
N LYS A 63 13.54 13.89 5.39
CA LYS A 63 13.89 14.46 6.68
C LYS A 63 13.87 13.39 7.77
N ILE A 64 14.82 13.44 8.68
CA ILE A 64 14.96 12.47 9.80
C ILE A 64 13.63 12.28 10.56
N ARG A 65 12.83 13.31 10.68
CA ARG A 65 11.52 13.27 11.35
C ARG A 65 10.51 12.36 10.66
N ARG A 66 10.55 12.26 9.33
CA ARG A 66 9.67 11.34 8.57
C ARG A 66 10.11 9.89 8.77
N ILE A 67 11.41 9.66 8.84
CA ILE A 67 11.98 8.34 9.15
C ILE A 67 11.56 7.92 10.56
N THR A 68 11.70 8.79 11.55
CA THR A 68 11.31 8.46 12.92
C THR A 68 9.83 8.16 13.06
N ALA A 69 8.96 8.93 12.41
CA ALA A 69 7.52 8.66 12.44
C ALA A 69 7.15 7.35 11.72
N LEU A 70 7.82 7.04 10.60
CA LEU A 70 7.64 5.76 9.90
C LEU A 70 8.05 4.59 10.81
N LEU A 71 9.18 4.69 11.49
CA LEU A 71 9.65 3.66 12.42
C LEU A 71 8.73 3.52 13.64
N ILE A 72 8.22 4.63 14.19
CA ILE A 72 7.26 4.58 15.31
C ILE A 72 5.95 3.91 14.87
N GLY A 73 5.42 4.25 13.70
CA GLY A 73 4.22 3.61 13.15
C GLY A 73 4.43 2.11 12.92
N PHE A 74 5.56 1.73 12.35
CA PHE A 74 5.93 0.32 12.17
C PHE A 74 6.08 -0.42 13.51
N PHE A 75 6.75 0.19 14.48
CA PHE A 75 6.87 -0.38 15.82
C PHE A 75 5.50 -0.53 16.51
N GLY A 76 4.62 0.46 16.37
CA GLY A 76 3.25 0.36 16.84
C GLY A 76 2.50 -0.83 16.24
N THR A 77 2.72 -1.09 14.94
CA THR A 77 2.17 -2.27 14.26
C THR A 77 2.73 -3.57 14.84
N LEU A 78 4.04 -3.66 15.06
CA LEU A 78 4.66 -4.83 15.69
C LEU A 78 4.13 -5.08 17.11
N VAL A 79 3.84 -4.03 17.89
CA VAL A 79 3.22 -4.13 19.22
C VAL A 79 1.83 -4.77 19.15
N ILE A 80 1.03 -4.39 18.13
CA ILE A 80 -0.31 -4.98 17.94
C ILE A 80 -0.20 -6.46 17.57
N ILE A 81 0.70 -6.80 16.66
CA ILE A 81 0.76 -8.11 16.03
C ILE A 81 1.54 -9.11 16.87
N ARG A 82 2.48 -8.64 17.71
CA ARG A 82 3.32 -9.51 18.54
C ARG A 82 3.87 -10.67 17.75
N PRO A 83 4.75 -10.46 16.74
CA PRO A 83 5.29 -11.54 15.96
C PRO A 83 5.98 -12.51 16.94
N GLY A 84 5.33 -13.64 17.21
CA GLY A 84 5.91 -14.70 18.01
C GLY A 84 7.20 -15.17 17.37
N LEU A 85 8.02 -15.90 18.09
CA LEU A 85 9.21 -16.59 17.61
C LEU A 85 8.80 -17.59 16.51
N ILE A 86 8.92 -17.16 15.27
CA ILE A 86 8.21 -17.77 14.17
C ILE A 86 9.21 -18.30 13.16
N ASP A 87 9.08 -19.59 12.79
CA ASP A 87 9.84 -20.18 11.68
C ASP A 87 9.59 -19.43 10.37
N PHE A 88 10.66 -19.18 9.61
CA PHE A 88 10.60 -18.56 8.29
C PHE A 88 10.04 -19.55 7.25
N GLY A 89 8.71 -19.74 7.25
CA GLY A 89 8.02 -20.55 6.25
C GLY A 89 7.82 -19.80 4.92
N LEU A 90 7.54 -20.57 3.86
CA LEU A 90 7.32 -20.07 2.50
C LEU A 90 6.31 -18.91 2.45
N GLY A 91 5.22 -18.97 3.21
CA GLY A 91 4.19 -17.94 3.21
C GLY A 91 4.72 -16.57 3.62
N ARG A 92 5.60 -16.50 4.61
CA ARG A 92 6.20 -15.23 5.07
C ARG A 92 7.16 -14.65 4.05
N ILE A 93 7.95 -15.51 3.38
CA ILE A 93 8.82 -15.10 2.28
C ILE A 93 7.98 -14.48 1.16
N LEU A 94 6.85 -15.08 0.83
CA LEU A 94 5.94 -14.58 -0.19
C LEU A 94 5.33 -13.22 0.19
N ILE A 95 4.91 -13.02 1.44
CA ILE A 95 4.37 -11.73 1.89
C ILE A 95 5.45 -10.64 1.91
N LEU A 96 6.68 -10.95 2.33
CA LEU A 96 7.79 -9.99 2.23
C LEU A 96 8.15 -9.68 0.78
N SER A 97 8.17 -10.69 -0.09
CA SER A 97 8.37 -10.49 -1.54
C SER A 97 7.27 -9.61 -2.13
N GLN A 98 6.02 -9.86 -1.75
CA GLN A 98 4.89 -8.99 -2.10
C GLN A 98 5.14 -7.53 -1.66
N ALA A 99 5.61 -7.33 -0.43
CA ALA A 99 5.86 -5.98 0.10
C ALA A 99 6.94 -5.24 -0.73
N ILE A 100 8.00 -5.93 -1.13
CA ILE A 100 9.05 -5.37 -2.00
C ILE A 100 8.50 -5.06 -3.39
N ILE A 101 7.85 -6.04 -4.04
CA ILE A 101 7.33 -5.91 -5.41
C ILE A 101 6.27 -4.80 -5.48
N TRP A 102 5.36 -4.75 -4.49
CA TRP A 102 4.34 -3.71 -4.42
C TRP A 102 4.96 -2.32 -4.21
N SER A 103 5.99 -2.22 -3.38
CA SER A 103 6.72 -0.97 -3.16
C SER A 103 7.39 -0.47 -4.44
N LEU A 104 7.94 -1.36 -5.27
CA LEU A 104 8.45 -1.00 -6.60
C LEU A 104 7.31 -0.54 -7.54
N ALA A 105 6.15 -1.21 -7.50
CA ALA A 105 4.98 -0.77 -8.26
C ALA A 105 4.54 0.65 -7.86
N LEU A 106 4.59 1.01 -6.57
CA LEU A 106 4.32 2.36 -6.08
C LEU A 106 5.29 3.40 -6.67
N MET A 107 6.58 3.05 -6.85
CA MET A 107 7.54 3.95 -7.52
C MET A 107 7.18 4.17 -8.99
N VAL A 108 6.77 3.12 -9.70
CA VAL A 108 6.29 3.24 -11.09
C VAL A 108 5.03 4.12 -11.15
N ILE A 109 4.08 3.94 -10.23
CA ILE A 109 2.89 4.79 -10.10
C ILE A 109 3.31 6.24 -9.92
N LYS A 110 4.22 6.53 -8.99
CA LYS A 110 4.71 7.89 -8.71
C LYS A 110 5.31 8.55 -9.95
N VAL A 111 6.03 7.79 -10.77
CA VAL A 111 6.57 8.30 -12.06
C VAL A 111 5.43 8.57 -13.05
N LEU A 112 4.48 7.66 -13.19
CA LEU A 112 3.34 7.80 -14.11
C LEU A 112 2.42 8.97 -13.72
N THR A 113 2.25 9.27 -12.43
CA THR A 113 1.41 10.39 -11.97
C THR A 113 1.91 11.76 -12.42
N ARG A 114 3.16 11.86 -12.92
CA ARG A 114 3.71 13.10 -13.48
C ARG A 114 3.11 13.44 -14.85
N THR A 115 2.62 12.46 -15.58
CA THR A 115 2.16 12.64 -16.97
C THR A 115 0.73 12.17 -17.21
N ASP A 116 0.24 11.21 -16.42
CA ASP A 116 -1.04 10.57 -16.62
C ASP A 116 -2.00 10.85 -15.45
N SER A 117 -3.30 10.85 -15.74
CA SER A 117 -4.30 11.00 -14.69
C SER A 117 -4.36 9.75 -13.80
N SER A 118 -4.71 9.92 -12.52
CA SER A 118 -4.84 8.81 -11.57
C SER A 118 -5.82 7.75 -12.04
N LEU A 119 -6.90 8.15 -12.72
CA LEU A 119 -7.88 7.25 -13.32
C LEU A 119 -7.29 6.46 -14.49
N THR A 120 -6.57 7.12 -15.39
CA THR A 120 -5.87 6.45 -16.51
C THR A 120 -4.92 5.38 -15.98
N ILE A 121 -4.13 5.72 -14.97
CA ILE A 121 -3.20 4.79 -14.34
C ILE A 121 -3.94 3.57 -13.75
N ALA A 122 -5.10 3.77 -13.11
CA ALA A 122 -5.91 2.68 -12.54
C ALA A 122 -6.50 1.77 -13.65
N ILE A 123 -7.01 2.35 -14.74
CA ILE A 123 -7.58 1.61 -15.88
C ILE A 123 -6.51 0.73 -16.53
N TYR A 124 -5.34 1.30 -16.86
CA TYR A 124 -4.25 0.52 -17.46
C TYR A 124 -3.77 -0.60 -16.55
N ALA A 125 -3.71 -0.36 -15.23
CA ALA A 125 -3.38 -1.42 -14.28
C ALA A 125 -4.35 -2.59 -14.38
N SER A 126 -5.66 -2.31 -14.44
CA SER A 126 -6.68 -3.35 -14.56
C SER A 126 -6.59 -4.11 -15.89
N ILE A 127 -6.34 -3.39 -17.01
CA ILE A 127 -6.19 -3.99 -18.34
C ILE A 127 -5.01 -4.98 -18.39
N PHE A 128 -3.88 -4.62 -17.78
CA PHE A 128 -2.72 -5.51 -17.77
C PHE A 128 -2.82 -6.63 -16.71
N LEU A 129 -3.40 -6.33 -15.54
CA LEU A 129 -3.56 -7.27 -14.45
C LEU A 129 -4.56 -8.40 -14.80
N SER A 130 -5.73 -8.03 -15.36
CA SER A 130 -6.85 -8.96 -15.53
C SER A 130 -6.51 -10.21 -16.37
N PRO A 131 -5.87 -10.11 -17.56
CA PRO A 131 -5.54 -11.29 -18.33
C PRO A 131 -4.50 -12.18 -17.64
N MET A 132 -3.53 -11.58 -16.96
CA MET A 132 -2.47 -12.33 -16.26
C MET A 132 -3.04 -13.11 -15.07
N VAL A 133 -3.92 -12.49 -14.29
CA VAL A 133 -4.59 -13.16 -13.17
C VAL A 133 -5.59 -14.20 -13.66
N LEU A 134 -6.30 -13.93 -14.78
CA LEU A 134 -7.20 -14.90 -15.39
C LEU A 134 -6.45 -16.17 -15.80
N ILE A 135 -5.30 -16.04 -16.47
CA ILE A 135 -4.46 -17.18 -16.85
C ILE A 135 -4.04 -17.98 -15.60
N ALA A 136 -3.64 -17.29 -14.53
CA ALA A 136 -3.26 -17.94 -13.28
C ALA A 136 -4.44 -18.63 -12.57
N ALA A 137 -5.67 -18.15 -12.78
CA ALA A 137 -6.88 -18.69 -12.17
C ALA A 137 -7.41 -19.96 -12.90
N ILE A 138 -7.10 -20.14 -14.20
CA ILE A 138 -7.64 -21.26 -15.01
C ILE A 138 -7.49 -22.62 -14.31
N PRO A 139 -6.30 -23.01 -13.76
CA PRO A 139 -6.12 -24.33 -13.17
C PRO A 139 -6.96 -24.58 -11.91
N VAL A 140 -7.37 -23.52 -11.22
CA VAL A 140 -8.09 -23.57 -9.93
C VAL A 140 -9.49 -22.97 -10.03
N TRP A 141 -10.00 -22.80 -11.24
CA TRP A 141 -11.26 -22.10 -11.50
C TRP A 141 -12.44 -22.79 -10.82
N GLN A 142 -13.19 -22.01 -10.06
CA GLN A 142 -14.49 -22.41 -9.51
C GLN A 142 -15.51 -21.34 -9.89
N SER A 143 -16.64 -21.77 -10.44
CA SER A 143 -17.71 -20.83 -10.84
C SER A 143 -18.32 -20.17 -9.61
N PRO A 144 -18.27 -18.84 -9.50
CA PRO A 144 -18.80 -18.13 -8.35
C PRO A 144 -20.34 -18.17 -8.33
N THR A 145 -20.91 -18.22 -7.13
CA THR A 145 -22.35 -18.05 -6.92
C THR A 145 -22.76 -16.57 -7.13
N VAL A 146 -24.06 -16.32 -7.34
CA VAL A 146 -24.59 -14.95 -7.50
C VAL A 146 -24.22 -14.06 -6.30
N TYR A 147 -24.31 -14.60 -5.09
CA TYR A 147 -23.91 -13.87 -3.87
C TYR A 147 -22.42 -13.49 -3.89
N GLN A 148 -21.55 -14.41 -4.28
CA GLN A 148 -20.12 -14.14 -4.41
C GLN A 148 -19.83 -13.09 -5.50
N LEU A 149 -20.57 -13.12 -6.63
CA LEU A 149 -20.44 -12.10 -7.67
C LEU A 149 -20.79 -10.71 -7.16
N ILE A 150 -21.86 -10.58 -6.37
CA ILE A 150 -22.24 -9.29 -5.76
C ILE A 150 -21.12 -8.80 -4.82
N LEU A 151 -20.61 -9.67 -3.95
CA LEU A 151 -19.50 -9.30 -3.07
C LEU A 151 -18.24 -8.91 -3.85
N MET A 152 -17.91 -9.64 -4.91
CA MET A 152 -16.77 -9.32 -5.78
C MET A 152 -16.95 -7.95 -6.43
N LEU A 153 -18.16 -7.61 -6.89
CA LEU A 153 -18.47 -6.30 -7.48
C LEU A 153 -18.28 -5.17 -6.46
N ILE A 154 -18.76 -5.36 -5.23
CA ILE A 154 -18.59 -4.39 -4.15
C ILE A 154 -17.10 -4.18 -3.85
N ILE A 155 -16.34 -5.27 -3.67
CA ILE A 155 -14.90 -5.21 -3.40
C ILE A 155 -14.16 -4.53 -4.55
N ALA A 156 -14.49 -4.87 -5.81
CA ALA A 156 -13.86 -4.27 -6.98
C ALA A 156 -14.12 -2.76 -7.06
N THR A 157 -15.35 -2.32 -6.75
CA THR A 157 -15.73 -0.90 -6.75
C THR A 157 -14.95 -0.12 -5.70
N PHE A 158 -14.97 -0.57 -4.44
CA PHE A 158 -14.23 0.08 -3.37
C PHE A 158 -12.71 0.00 -3.58
N GLY A 159 -12.21 -1.12 -4.10
CA GLY A 159 -10.81 -1.29 -4.44
C GLY A 159 -10.35 -0.32 -5.53
N THR A 160 -11.16 -0.09 -6.56
CA THR A 160 -10.86 0.86 -7.64
C THR A 160 -10.84 2.29 -7.11
N ILE A 161 -11.81 2.67 -6.27
CA ILE A 161 -11.85 3.98 -5.62
C ILE A 161 -10.61 4.18 -4.76
N ALA A 162 -10.29 3.23 -3.89
CA ALA A 162 -9.13 3.29 -3.02
C ALA A 162 -7.82 3.40 -3.82
N GLN A 163 -7.68 2.61 -4.89
CA GLN A 163 -6.50 2.65 -5.77
C GLN A 163 -6.36 4.01 -6.47
N THR A 164 -7.48 4.59 -6.91
CA THR A 164 -7.48 5.91 -7.57
C THR A 164 -7.07 7.01 -6.58
N LEU A 165 -7.61 6.98 -5.37
CA LEU A 165 -7.26 7.91 -4.29
C LEU A 165 -5.78 7.77 -3.88
N MET A 166 -5.27 6.54 -3.82
CA MET A 166 -3.85 6.28 -3.56
C MET A 166 -2.95 6.86 -4.66
N ASN A 167 -3.32 6.66 -5.93
CA ASN A 167 -2.59 7.25 -7.05
C ASN A 167 -2.59 8.79 -6.97
N GLU A 168 -3.73 9.40 -6.61
CA GLU A 168 -3.84 10.86 -6.47
C GLU A 168 -3.00 11.36 -5.27
N SER A 169 -3.00 10.66 -4.15
CA SER A 169 -2.14 10.97 -3.01
C SER A 169 -0.66 10.96 -3.38
N LEU A 170 -0.21 9.97 -4.14
CA LEU A 170 1.17 9.88 -4.62
C LEU A 170 1.52 10.95 -5.66
N LYS A 171 0.53 11.45 -6.39
CA LYS A 171 0.70 12.58 -7.32
C LYS A 171 0.91 13.89 -6.57
N LEU A 172 0.10 14.15 -5.55
CA LEU A 172 0.08 15.40 -4.79
C LEU A 172 1.17 15.47 -3.72
N GLY A 173 1.59 14.34 -3.15
CA GLY A 173 2.51 14.27 -2.03
C GLY A 173 3.79 13.46 -2.34
N GLU A 174 4.82 13.68 -1.51
CA GLU A 174 6.00 12.81 -1.50
C GLU A 174 5.64 11.44 -0.91
N THR A 175 6.23 10.37 -1.43
CA THR A 175 6.00 9.00 -0.95
C THR A 175 6.26 8.87 0.56
N SER A 176 7.31 9.53 1.05
CA SER A 176 7.68 9.53 2.47
C SER A 176 6.66 10.21 3.41
N VAL A 177 5.76 11.03 2.86
CA VAL A 177 4.63 11.65 3.60
C VAL A 177 3.38 10.78 3.52
N VAL A 178 3.10 10.21 2.35
CA VAL A 178 1.91 9.41 2.09
C VAL A 178 1.97 8.06 2.81
N MET A 179 3.13 7.39 2.77
CA MET A 179 3.26 6.02 3.29
C MET A 179 2.98 5.85 4.79
N PRO A 180 3.36 6.74 5.70
CA PRO A 180 3.00 6.59 7.12
C PRO A 180 1.49 6.55 7.39
N VAL A 181 0.68 7.16 6.51
CA VAL A 181 -0.79 7.12 6.62
C VAL A 181 -1.34 5.70 6.44
N GLU A 182 -0.65 4.84 5.70
CA GLU A 182 -1.01 3.42 5.53
C GLU A 182 -1.14 2.66 6.87
N PHE A 183 -0.41 3.06 7.90
CA PHE A 183 -0.52 2.43 9.21
C PHE A 183 -1.90 2.62 9.85
N THR A 184 -2.65 3.65 9.46
CA THR A 184 -4.03 3.87 9.96
C THR A 184 -4.97 2.73 9.57
N ARG A 185 -4.65 1.98 8.50
CA ARG A 185 -5.41 0.79 8.09
C ARG A 185 -5.57 -0.21 9.24
N MET A 186 -4.58 -0.29 10.14
CA MET A 186 -4.66 -1.21 11.28
C MET A 186 -5.74 -0.81 12.28
N ILE A 187 -5.95 0.50 12.48
CA ILE A 187 -7.00 1.03 13.35
C ILE A 187 -8.37 0.64 12.79
N TRP A 188 -8.55 0.82 11.46
CA TRP A 188 -9.78 0.43 10.78
C TRP A 188 -10.00 -1.08 10.81
N ALA A 189 -8.94 -1.88 10.61
CA ALA A 189 -9.03 -3.33 10.71
C ALA A 189 -9.45 -3.78 12.11
N ALA A 190 -8.91 -3.19 13.18
CA ALA A 190 -9.32 -3.48 14.55
C ALA A 190 -10.76 -3.04 14.82
N LEU A 191 -11.18 -1.87 14.31
CA LEU A 191 -12.55 -1.37 14.45
C LEU A 191 -13.56 -2.30 13.76
N PHE A 192 -13.29 -2.69 12.52
CA PHE A 192 -14.17 -3.60 11.78
C PHE A 192 -14.16 -5.02 12.37
N GLY A 193 -13.01 -5.49 12.88
CA GLY A 193 -12.91 -6.75 13.61
C GLY A 193 -13.84 -6.75 14.83
N TYR A 194 -13.84 -5.66 15.58
CA TYR A 194 -14.76 -5.48 16.72
C TYR A 194 -16.24 -5.44 16.28
N CYS A 195 -16.58 -4.60 15.30
CA CYS A 195 -17.97 -4.38 14.90
C CYS A 195 -18.61 -5.56 14.18
N PHE A 196 -17.87 -6.29 13.34
CA PHE A 196 -18.43 -7.35 12.49
C PHE A 196 -18.11 -8.76 12.95
N PHE A 197 -17.01 -8.94 13.69
CA PHE A 197 -16.54 -10.26 14.11
C PHE A 197 -16.53 -10.43 15.64
N SER A 198 -16.99 -9.41 16.40
CA SER A 198 -16.99 -9.40 17.88
C SER A 198 -15.59 -9.63 18.48
N GLU A 199 -14.54 -9.27 17.73
CA GLU A 199 -13.16 -9.33 18.22
C GLU A 199 -12.93 -8.17 19.19
N VAL A 200 -12.64 -8.47 20.46
CA VAL A 200 -12.35 -7.45 21.48
C VAL A 200 -10.87 -7.05 21.36
N PRO A 201 -10.56 -5.79 21.00
CA PRO A 201 -9.18 -5.32 20.94
C PRO A 201 -8.52 -5.42 22.32
N ASP A 202 -7.39 -6.07 22.40
CA ASP A 202 -6.60 -6.18 23.61
C ASP A 202 -5.82 -4.89 23.93
N ILE A 203 -5.20 -4.84 25.11
CA ILE A 203 -4.44 -3.67 25.56
C ILE A 203 -3.30 -3.30 24.60
N PHE A 204 -2.66 -4.27 23.95
CA PHE A 204 -1.57 -4.03 23.00
C PHE A 204 -2.09 -3.44 21.69
N THR A 205 -3.31 -3.79 21.27
CA THR A 205 -4.00 -3.15 20.15
C THR A 205 -4.23 -1.68 20.43
N TRP A 206 -4.64 -1.31 21.64
CA TRP A 206 -4.80 0.08 22.05
C TRP A 206 -3.46 0.84 22.05
N PHE A 207 -2.42 0.29 22.70
CA PHE A 207 -1.10 0.92 22.71
C PHE A 207 -0.52 1.11 21.31
N GLY A 208 -0.54 0.08 20.48
CA GLY A 208 -0.05 0.14 19.11
C GLY A 208 -0.84 1.13 18.26
N SER A 209 -2.18 1.18 18.42
CA SER A 209 -3.03 2.15 17.73
C SER A 209 -2.70 3.59 18.11
N VAL A 210 -2.45 3.87 19.40
CA VAL A 210 -2.01 5.20 19.85
C VAL A 210 -0.67 5.60 19.23
N LEU A 211 0.30 4.68 19.16
CA LEU A 211 1.60 4.93 18.51
C LEU A 211 1.42 5.22 17.02
N ILE A 212 0.61 4.43 16.31
CA ILE A 212 0.32 4.61 14.89
C ILE A 212 -0.35 5.95 14.65
N PHE A 213 -1.45 6.23 15.36
CA PHE A 213 -2.19 7.47 15.21
C PHE A 213 -1.34 8.69 15.57
N GLY A 214 -0.61 8.62 16.68
CA GLY A 214 0.27 9.69 17.12
C GLY A 214 1.38 10.00 16.10
N SER A 215 2.03 8.99 15.54
CA SER A 215 3.06 9.16 14.51
C SER A 215 2.50 9.77 13.22
N THR A 216 1.32 9.31 12.78
CA THR A 216 0.64 9.81 11.57
C THR A 216 0.16 11.24 11.77
N ALA A 217 -0.51 11.54 12.90
CA ALA A 217 -0.98 12.87 13.22
C ALA A 217 0.19 13.88 13.34
N TYR A 218 1.30 13.46 13.95
CA TYR A 218 2.50 14.30 14.04
C TYR A 218 3.02 14.71 12.65
N ILE A 219 3.11 13.77 11.70
CA ILE A 219 3.51 14.10 10.33
C ILE A 219 2.52 15.06 9.69
N ALA A 220 1.21 14.75 9.74
CA ALA A 220 0.17 15.55 9.09
C ALA A 220 0.16 17.01 9.60
N VAL A 221 0.20 17.21 10.93
CA VAL A 221 0.23 18.54 11.54
C VAL A 221 1.51 19.30 11.17
N ARG A 222 2.64 18.61 11.17
CA ARG A 222 3.94 19.25 10.91
C ARG A 222 4.10 19.67 9.45
N GLU A 223 3.69 18.82 8.51
CA GLU A 223 3.74 19.16 7.08
C GLU A 223 2.77 20.33 6.76
N SER A 224 1.59 20.34 7.36
CA SER A 224 0.66 21.47 7.22
C SER A 224 1.27 22.80 7.69
N LYS A 225 2.02 22.81 8.81
CA LYS A 225 2.71 24.02 9.29
C LYS A 225 3.80 24.47 8.34
N ILE A 226 4.63 23.56 7.83
CA ILE A 226 5.72 23.88 6.90
C ILE A 226 5.18 24.45 5.59
N ASN A 227 4.07 23.91 5.07
CA ASN A 227 3.46 24.42 3.86
C ASN A 227 2.90 25.84 4.06
N LYS A 228 2.24 26.12 5.19
CA LYS A 228 1.77 27.47 5.52
C LYS A 228 2.92 28.48 5.67
N GLU A 229 4.05 28.07 6.30
CA GLU A 229 5.23 28.94 6.42
C GLU A 229 5.83 29.25 5.04
N LYS A 230 5.83 28.30 4.11
CA LYS A 230 6.31 28.53 2.72
C LYS A 230 5.37 29.44 1.94
N GLU A 231 4.07 29.30 2.08
CA GLU A 231 3.08 30.16 1.44
C GLU A 231 3.21 31.61 1.93
N ASN A 232 3.37 31.83 3.24
CA ASN A 232 3.56 33.16 3.79
C ASN A 232 4.87 33.82 3.30
N ASN A 233 5.99 33.05 3.30
CA ASN A 233 7.29 33.58 2.82
C ASN A 233 7.37 33.79 1.31
N SER A 234 6.42 33.30 0.53
CA SER A 234 6.33 33.51 -0.92
C SER A 234 5.36 34.66 -1.28
N ALA A 235 4.62 35.18 -0.31
CA ALA A 235 3.68 36.29 -0.45
C ALA A 235 4.28 37.65 -0.01
N ASP A 236 5.41 37.62 0.70
CA ASP A 236 6.26 38.76 1.04
C ASP A 236 7.40 38.95 0.00
#